data_d635c820bf684d4708691058b3a4236b
#
_entry.id   d635c820bf684d4708691058b3a4236b
#
_cell.length_a   1.000
_cell.length_b   1.000
_cell.length_c   1.000
_cell.angle_alpha   90.00
_cell.angle_beta   90.00
_cell.angle_gamma   90.00
#
_symmetry.space_group_name_H-M   'P 1'
#
loop_
_entity.id
_entity.type
_entity.pdbx_description
1 polymer ?
#
loop_
_entity_poly.entity_id
_entity_poly.type
_entity_poly.pdbx_seq_one_letter_code
_entity_poly.pdbx_strand_id
1 'polypeptide(L)'
;GTFAFSRPGRFAWVYEKPYRQTIMSDGKTLWLHDEDLMQVTVRRLEGALPSTPAAILFGGHDFSHDWKVSALALPPGEKGLYVRAVPADRSACEHVDTLFGDGRFPVRAVLTDAFLNETTIDFRNVEERDLPADRFSFKVPEGTDVLDENIFG
;
A
#
# COMPACT_ATOMS: atom_id res chain seq x y z
N GLY A 1 -4.92 -12.11 -2.59
CA GLY A 1 -4.05 -11.42 -3.54
C GLY A 1 -2.57 -11.59 -3.24
N THR A 2 -1.78 -10.94 -4.02
CA THR A 2 -0.33 -10.98 -3.90
C THR A 2 0.24 -9.57 -3.82
N PHE A 3 1.45 -9.46 -3.25
CA PHE A 3 2.15 -8.18 -3.17
C PHE A 3 3.65 -8.37 -3.33
N ALA A 4 4.30 -7.31 -3.81
CA ALA A 4 5.74 -7.19 -3.83
C ALA A 4 6.09 -5.74 -3.55
N PHE A 5 7.19 -5.48 -2.87
CA PHE A 5 7.63 -4.11 -2.66
C PHE A 5 9.15 -4.02 -2.57
N SER A 6 9.65 -2.86 -2.97
CA SER A 6 11.05 -2.50 -2.83
C SER A 6 11.10 -1.01 -2.51
N ARG A 7 11.51 -0.67 -1.30
CA ARG A 7 11.57 0.73 -0.88
C ARG A 7 12.70 1.47 -1.60
N PRO A 8 12.55 2.76 -1.83
CA PRO A 8 11.38 3.58 -1.52
C PRO A 8 10.33 3.57 -2.65
N GLY A 9 9.07 3.43 -2.29
CA GLY A 9 7.95 3.72 -3.17
C GLY A 9 7.63 2.74 -4.29
N ARG A 10 8.39 1.67 -4.45
CA ARG A 10 8.13 0.67 -5.48
C ARG A 10 7.31 -0.47 -4.89
N PHE A 11 6.13 -0.72 -5.45
CA PHE A 11 5.28 -1.80 -5.00
C PHE A 11 4.36 -2.28 -6.12
N ALA A 12 3.89 -3.51 -5.97
CA ALA A 12 2.87 -4.11 -6.82
C ALA A 12 1.93 -4.90 -5.93
N TRP A 13 0.65 -4.63 -6.02
CA TRP A 13 -0.36 -5.27 -5.21
C TRP A 13 -1.51 -5.71 -6.09
N VAL A 14 -1.84 -7.00 -6.04
CA VAL A 14 -2.92 -7.57 -6.84
C VAL A 14 -4.02 -8.03 -5.90
N TYR A 15 -5.19 -7.41 -6.02
CA TYR A 15 -6.43 -7.86 -5.37
C TYR A 15 -7.12 -8.85 -6.31
N GLU A 16 -7.59 -9.96 -5.76
CA GLU A 16 -8.30 -10.97 -6.54
C GLU A 16 -9.81 -10.95 -6.31
N LYS A 17 -10.24 -10.59 -5.12
CA LYS A 17 -11.65 -10.56 -4.72
C LYS A 17 -11.99 -9.22 -4.08
N PRO A 18 -13.21 -8.71 -4.25
CA PRO A 18 -14.32 -9.28 -5.03
C PRO A 18 -14.13 -9.18 -6.55
N TYR A 19 -13.21 -8.34 -7.03
CA TYR A 19 -12.83 -8.23 -8.44
C TYR A 19 -11.33 -7.99 -8.54
N ARG A 20 -10.77 -8.31 -9.69
CA ARG A 20 -9.33 -8.20 -9.86
C ARG A 20 -8.91 -6.76 -10.12
N GLN A 21 -7.99 -6.28 -9.30
CA GLN A 21 -7.44 -4.94 -9.42
C GLN A 21 -5.94 -5.01 -9.12
N THR A 22 -5.14 -4.36 -9.96
CA THR A 22 -3.70 -4.25 -9.75
C THR A 22 -3.33 -2.82 -9.43
N ILE A 23 -2.56 -2.63 -8.38
CA ILE A 23 -2.02 -1.33 -7.98
C ILE A 23 -0.51 -1.46 -8.03
N MET A 24 0.14 -0.65 -8.86
CA MET A 24 1.57 -0.74 -9.08
C MET A 24 2.21 0.63 -9.07
N SER A 25 3.41 0.73 -8.50
CA SER A 25 4.20 1.96 -8.46
C SER A 25 5.66 1.65 -8.77
N ASP A 26 6.27 2.49 -9.61
CA ASP A 26 7.70 2.43 -9.90
C ASP A 26 8.54 3.38 -9.02
N GLY A 27 7.90 4.01 -8.04
CA GLY A 27 8.51 5.00 -7.17
C GLY A 27 8.17 6.44 -7.54
N LYS A 28 7.61 6.67 -8.70
CA LYS A 28 7.21 8.00 -9.18
C LYS A 28 5.77 8.03 -9.64
N THR A 29 5.33 7.01 -10.35
CA THR A 29 4.01 6.90 -10.96
C THR A 29 3.26 5.75 -10.32
N LEU A 30 1.97 5.98 -10.07
CA LEU A 30 1.04 4.98 -9.56
C LEU A 30 0.05 4.62 -10.66
N TRP A 31 -0.11 3.32 -10.92
CA TRP A 31 -1.10 2.78 -11.85
C TRP A 31 -2.14 1.98 -11.08
N LEU A 32 -3.41 2.29 -11.31
CA LEU A 32 -4.54 1.54 -10.81
C LEU A 32 -5.22 0.87 -11.99
N HIS A 33 -5.07 -0.44 -12.11
CA HIS A 33 -5.65 -1.20 -13.22
C HIS A 33 -6.85 -1.99 -12.72
N ASP A 34 -8.03 -1.62 -13.22
CA ASP A 34 -9.28 -2.34 -12.97
C ASP A 34 -9.59 -3.17 -14.20
N GLU A 35 -9.46 -4.48 -14.09
CA GLU A 35 -9.65 -5.39 -15.23
C GLU A 35 -11.10 -5.44 -15.69
N ASP A 36 -12.05 -5.41 -14.77
CA ASP A 36 -13.49 -5.48 -15.11
C ASP A 36 -13.96 -4.26 -15.88
N LEU A 37 -13.44 -3.09 -15.53
CA LEU A 37 -13.77 -1.84 -16.21
C LEU A 37 -12.88 -1.58 -17.43
N MET A 38 -11.84 -2.41 -17.64
CA MET A 38 -10.83 -2.22 -18.69
C MET A 38 -10.27 -0.79 -18.64
N GLN A 39 -9.91 -0.34 -17.44
CA GLN A 39 -9.47 1.04 -17.20
C GLN A 39 -8.21 1.05 -16.35
N VAL A 40 -7.28 1.94 -16.71
CA VAL A 40 -6.09 2.23 -15.91
C VAL A 40 -6.12 3.70 -15.53
N THR A 41 -6.00 3.97 -14.24
CA THR A 41 -5.84 5.33 -13.71
C THR A 41 -4.36 5.55 -13.42
N VAL A 42 -3.82 6.67 -13.89
CA VAL A 42 -2.41 7.04 -13.73
C VAL A 42 -2.34 8.32 -12.92
N ARG A 43 -1.52 8.34 -11.88
CA ARG A 43 -1.28 9.54 -11.07
C ARG A 43 0.13 9.52 -10.49
N ARG A 44 0.58 10.66 -9.98
CA ARG A 44 1.85 10.71 -9.29
C ARG A 44 1.73 10.04 -7.93
N LEU A 45 2.77 9.30 -7.54
CA LEU A 45 2.78 8.58 -6.26
C LEU A 45 2.62 9.55 -5.08
N GLU A 46 3.28 10.68 -5.09
CA GLU A 46 3.23 11.65 -3.99
C GLU A 46 1.83 12.22 -3.74
N GLY A 47 0.99 12.24 -4.79
CA GLY A 47 -0.41 12.66 -4.65
C GLY A 47 -1.38 11.50 -4.48
N ALA A 48 -0.90 10.29 -4.38
CA ALA A 48 -1.74 9.09 -4.33
C ALA A 48 -2.25 8.75 -2.93
N LEU A 49 -1.64 9.28 -1.88
CA LEU A 49 -2.19 9.18 -0.53
C LEU A 49 -3.40 10.11 -0.45
N PRO A 50 -4.50 9.68 0.02
CA PRO A 50 -4.90 8.46 0.72
C PRO A 50 -5.61 7.45 -0.17
N SER A 51 -5.27 7.34 -1.43
CA SER A 51 -6.10 6.62 -2.41
C SER A 51 -6.17 5.11 -2.19
N THR A 52 -5.13 4.48 -1.65
CA THR A 52 -5.12 3.02 -1.47
C THR A 52 -4.31 2.62 -0.24
N PRO A 53 -4.66 1.47 0.41
CA PRO A 53 -3.84 0.93 1.48
C PRO A 53 -2.40 0.63 1.06
N ALA A 54 -2.19 0.16 -0.16
CA ALA A 54 -0.85 -0.13 -0.66
C ALA A 54 0.03 1.13 -0.73
N ALA A 55 -0.53 2.26 -1.20
CA ALA A 55 0.19 3.53 -1.23
C ALA A 55 0.53 4.02 0.17
N ILE A 56 -0.37 3.82 1.12
CA ILE A 56 -0.13 4.20 2.52
C ILE A 56 1.02 3.37 3.10
N LEU A 57 1.00 2.06 2.89
CA LEU A 57 1.97 1.15 3.50
C LEU A 57 3.34 1.18 2.82
N PHE A 58 3.39 1.32 1.49
CA PHE A 58 4.62 1.14 0.72
C PHE A 58 5.01 2.34 -0.12
N GLY A 59 4.34 3.47 0.07
CA GLY A 59 4.49 4.64 -0.79
C GLY A 59 5.77 5.44 -0.63
N GLY A 60 6.75 4.96 0.11
CA GLY A 60 8.04 5.62 0.23
C GLY A 60 8.09 6.78 1.21
N HIS A 61 7.13 6.85 2.14
CA HIS A 61 7.11 7.91 3.15
C HIS A 61 8.16 7.71 4.21
N ASP A 62 8.70 8.82 4.69
CA ASP A 62 9.47 8.83 5.90
C ASP A 62 8.49 8.91 7.07
N PHE A 63 8.18 7.75 7.66
CA PHE A 63 7.27 7.67 8.79
C PHE A 63 7.73 8.49 10.01
N SER A 64 9.03 8.74 10.13
CA SER A 64 9.54 9.55 11.25
C SER A 64 9.25 11.03 11.05
N HIS A 65 8.98 11.47 9.83
CA HIS A 65 8.75 12.87 9.49
C HIS A 65 7.27 13.22 9.40
N ASP A 66 6.50 12.41 8.67
CA ASP A 66 5.10 12.70 8.38
C ASP A 66 4.13 11.94 9.28
N TRP A 67 4.61 11.01 10.06
CA TRP A 67 3.80 10.11 10.87
C TRP A 67 4.32 10.07 12.29
N LYS A 68 3.38 10.01 13.24
CA LYS A 68 3.73 9.80 14.65
C LYS A 68 3.59 8.32 14.95
N VAL A 69 4.67 7.69 15.37
CA VAL A 69 4.74 6.25 15.61
C VAL A 69 4.85 5.99 17.11
N SER A 70 4.04 5.06 17.61
CA SER A 70 4.08 4.65 19.02
C SER A 70 3.89 3.15 19.14
N ALA A 71 4.42 2.58 20.22
CA ALA A 71 4.24 1.17 20.52
C ALA A 71 2.89 0.93 21.20
N LEU A 72 2.24 -0.17 20.87
CA LEU A 72 1.01 -0.62 21.49
C LEU A 72 1.26 -1.89 22.29
N ALA A 73 0.38 -2.18 23.25
CA ALA A 73 0.39 -3.45 23.94
C ALA A 73 0.06 -4.58 22.96
N LEU A 74 0.82 -5.67 23.04
CA LEU A 74 0.56 -6.82 22.19
C LEU A 74 -0.80 -7.44 22.51
N PRO A 75 -1.57 -7.87 21.48
CA PRO A 75 -2.77 -8.65 21.70
C PRO A 75 -2.44 -9.96 22.43
N PRO A 76 -3.38 -10.52 23.20
CA PRO A 76 -3.14 -11.80 23.90
C PRO A 76 -2.69 -12.91 22.96
N GLY A 77 -1.61 -13.60 23.32
CA GLY A 77 -1.06 -14.69 22.53
C GLY A 77 -0.14 -14.28 21.38
N GLU A 78 0.01 -12.98 21.13
CA GLU A 78 0.89 -12.49 20.07
C GLU A 78 2.29 -12.17 20.59
N LYS A 79 3.28 -12.32 19.72
CA LYS A 79 4.68 -12.01 20.03
C LYS A 79 5.21 -10.99 19.03
N GLY A 80 6.22 -10.24 19.42
CA GLY A 80 6.89 -9.29 18.56
C GLY A 80 6.60 -7.86 18.94
N LEU A 81 6.39 -6.99 17.94
CA LEU A 81 6.18 -5.56 18.12
C LEU A 81 4.86 -5.14 17.47
N TYR A 82 4.05 -4.43 18.23
CA TYR A 82 2.79 -3.87 17.75
C TYR A 82 2.91 -2.35 17.73
N VAL A 83 2.72 -1.73 16.57
CA VAL A 83 3.04 -0.32 16.36
C VAL A 83 1.84 0.41 15.75
N ARG A 84 1.53 1.57 16.31
CA ARG A 84 0.53 2.48 15.72
C ARG A 84 1.23 3.64 15.03
N ALA A 85 0.88 3.88 13.78
CA ALA A 85 1.32 5.04 13.01
C ALA A 85 0.13 5.95 12.74
N VAL A 86 0.25 7.22 13.13
CA VAL A 86 -0.79 8.23 12.95
C VAL A 86 -0.26 9.29 11.99
N PRO A 87 -0.92 9.51 10.84
CA PRO A 87 -0.45 10.53 9.89
C PRO A 87 -0.69 11.93 10.42
N ALA A 88 0.18 12.86 10.05
CA ALA A 88 -0.02 14.27 10.35
C ALA A 88 -1.28 14.80 9.68
N ASP A 89 -1.55 14.34 8.46
CA ASP A 89 -2.78 14.64 7.73
C ASP A 89 -3.78 13.52 7.93
N ARG A 90 -4.75 13.73 8.81
CA ARG A 90 -5.78 12.75 9.15
C ARG A 90 -6.77 12.48 8.02
N SER A 91 -6.74 13.27 6.94
CA SER A 91 -7.58 12.99 5.78
C SER A 91 -7.10 11.75 5.01
N ALA A 92 -5.83 11.37 5.17
CA ALA A 92 -5.29 10.16 4.55
C ALA A 92 -5.88 8.90 5.19
N CYS A 93 -5.82 8.83 6.52
CA CYS A 93 -6.43 7.78 7.32
C CYS A 93 -6.36 8.21 8.78
N GLU A 94 -7.06 7.51 9.65
CA GLU A 94 -7.01 7.77 11.09
C GLU A 94 -5.72 7.24 11.68
N HIS A 95 -5.41 5.98 11.44
CA HIS A 95 -4.15 5.35 11.85
C HIS A 95 -3.97 3.99 11.19
N VAL A 96 -2.74 3.48 11.26
CA VAL A 96 -2.40 2.14 10.81
C VAL A 96 -1.73 1.41 11.97
N ASP A 97 -2.29 0.28 12.38
CA ASP A 97 -1.71 -0.56 13.41
C ASP A 97 -1.06 -1.77 12.74
N THR A 98 0.23 -1.96 12.98
CA THR A 98 1.01 -3.01 12.32
C THR A 98 1.64 -3.93 13.36
N LEU A 99 1.42 -5.23 13.18
CA LEU A 99 2.04 -6.26 14.00
C LEU A 99 3.24 -6.83 13.24
N PHE A 100 4.41 -6.70 13.83
CA PHE A 100 5.63 -7.35 13.38
C PHE A 100 5.87 -8.55 14.30
N GLY A 101 5.96 -9.75 13.72
CA GLY A 101 6.28 -10.92 14.52
C GLY A 101 7.75 -10.93 14.93
N ASP A 102 8.38 -12.09 14.88
CA ASP A 102 9.80 -12.20 15.23
C ASP A 102 10.73 -11.71 14.13
N GLY A 103 10.20 -11.40 12.95
CA GLY A 103 10.97 -10.92 11.82
C GLY A 103 10.84 -9.42 11.62
N ARG A 104 11.46 -8.92 10.55
CA ARG A 104 11.41 -7.50 10.19
C ARG A 104 10.28 -7.17 9.22
N PHE A 105 9.44 -8.15 8.88
CA PHE A 105 8.30 -7.95 8.01
C PHE A 105 7.00 -7.98 8.82
N PRO A 106 5.99 -7.20 8.42
CA PRO A 106 4.72 -7.23 9.10
C PRO A 106 4.00 -8.56 8.88
N VAL A 107 3.26 -9.01 9.89
CA VAL A 107 2.37 -10.17 9.77
C VAL A 107 0.92 -9.75 9.65
N ARG A 108 0.58 -8.58 10.13
CA ARG A 108 -0.78 -8.01 10.03
C ARG A 108 -0.73 -6.50 10.08
N ALA A 109 -1.55 -5.86 9.26
CA ALA A 109 -1.79 -4.42 9.35
C ALA A 109 -3.30 -4.17 9.40
N VAL A 110 -3.72 -3.28 10.28
CA VAL A 110 -5.11 -2.82 10.37
C VAL A 110 -5.13 -1.34 10.05
N LEU A 111 -5.73 -1.01 8.92
CA LEU A 111 -5.88 0.37 8.47
C LEU A 111 -7.24 0.88 8.89
N THR A 112 -7.28 1.97 9.64
CA THR A 112 -8.53 2.66 10.00
C THR A 112 -8.61 3.94 9.20
N ASP A 113 -9.65 4.07 8.37
CA ASP A 113 -9.82 5.24 7.53
C ASP A 113 -10.45 6.41 8.29
N ALA A 114 -10.63 7.55 7.61
CA ALA A 114 -11.17 8.76 8.23
C ALA A 114 -12.63 8.59 8.69
N PHE A 115 -13.33 7.58 8.18
CA PHE A 115 -14.71 7.26 8.56
C PHE A 115 -14.78 6.14 9.58
N LEU A 116 -13.63 5.74 10.13
CA LEU A 116 -13.48 4.67 11.13
C LEU A 116 -13.78 3.27 10.60
N ASN A 117 -13.75 3.09 9.28
CA ASN A 117 -13.79 1.76 8.69
C ASN A 117 -12.42 1.09 8.81
N GLU A 118 -12.41 -0.18 9.18
CA GLU A 118 -11.18 -0.94 9.34
C GLU A 118 -10.96 -1.90 8.19
N THR A 119 -9.73 -1.93 7.68
CA THR A 119 -9.28 -2.92 6.71
C THR A 119 -8.15 -3.71 7.33
N THR A 120 -8.33 -5.01 7.48
CA THR A 120 -7.30 -5.90 8.02
C THR A 120 -6.59 -6.62 6.89
N ILE A 121 -5.27 -6.56 6.92
CA ILE A 121 -4.40 -7.19 5.93
C ILE A 121 -3.50 -8.17 6.67
N ASP A 122 -3.62 -9.45 6.34
CA ASP A 122 -2.73 -10.49 6.84
C ASP A 122 -1.70 -10.81 5.76
N PHE A 123 -0.43 -10.72 6.13
CA PHE A 123 0.69 -11.01 5.24
C PHE A 123 1.17 -12.43 5.47
N ARG A 124 1.22 -13.22 4.41
CA ARG A 124 1.63 -14.63 4.48
C ARG A 124 2.72 -14.90 3.46
N ASN A 125 3.59 -15.85 3.77
CA ASN A 125 4.64 -16.30 2.85
C ASN A 125 5.52 -15.16 2.36
N VAL A 126 5.88 -14.25 3.26
CA VAL A 126 6.73 -13.11 2.93
C VAL A 126 8.17 -13.59 2.79
N GLU A 127 8.78 -13.26 1.64
CA GLU A 127 10.16 -13.59 1.34
C GLU A 127 10.94 -12.34 0.99
N GLU A 128 12.20 -12.29 1.40
CA GLU A 128 13.13 -11.27 0.97
C GLU A 128 13.98 -11.82 -0.15
N ARG A 129 13.93 -11.19 -1.31
CA ARG A 129 14.76 -11.56 -2.46
C ARG A 129 15.01 -10.36 -3.34
N ASP A 130 16.02 -10.45 -4.19
CA ASP A 130 16.27 -9.43 -5.18
C ASP A 130 15.17 -9.47 -6.24
N LEU A 131 14.55 -8.32 -6.50
CA LEU A 131 13.51 -8.17 -7.51
C LEU A 131 14.04 -7.32 -8.66
N PRO A 132 13.82 -7.73 -9.91
CA PRO A 132 14.24 -6.91 -11.04
C PRO A 132 13.46 -5.61 -11.10
N ALA A 133 14.06 -4.55 -11.65
CA ALA A 133 13.43 -3.23 -11.71
C ALA A 133 12.12 -3.27 -12.52
N ASP A 134 12.04 -4.10 -13.55
CA ASP A 134 10.86 -4.21 -14.39
C ASP A 134 9.67 -4.88 -13.67
N ARG A 135 9.89 -5.48 -12.50
CA ARG A 135 8.80 -6.03 -11.67
C ARG A 135 7.79 -4.95 -11.28
N PHE A 136 8.22 -3.70 -11.24
CA PHE A 136 7.39 -2.57 -10.82
C PHE A 136 7.04 -1.62 -11.98
N SER A 137 7.30 -2.03 -13.21
CA SER A 137 6.93 -1.29 -14.41
C SER A 137 5.62 -1.81 -14.97
N PHE A 138 4.64 -0.91 -15.14
CA PHE A 138 3.33 -1.28 -15.62
C PHE A 138 3.20 -1.00 -17.12
N LYS A 139 2.71 -2.00 -17.85
CA LYS A 139 2.38 -1.86 -19.27
C LYS A 139 0.87 -1.89 -19.43
N VAL A 140 0.32 -0.84 -20.04
CA VAL A 140 -1.12 -0.77 -20.27
C VAL A 140 -1.52 -1.81 -21.31
N PRO A 141 -2.44 -2.74 -20.97
CA PRO A 141 -2.92 -3.72 -21.96
C PRO A 141 -3.64 -3.05 -23.12
N GLU A 142 -3.52 -3.66 -24.29
CA GLU A 142 -4.22 -3.18 -25.47
C GLU A 142 -5.73 -3.19 -25.25
N GLY A 143 -6.41 -2.13 -25.70
CA GLY A 143 -7.86 -2.01 -25.52
C GLY A 143 -8.29 -1.48 -24.16
N THR A 144 -7.35 -1.05 -23.33
CA THR A 144 -7.64 -0.51 -22.00
C THR A 144 -7.66 1.02 -22.07
N ASP A 145 -8.67 1.64 -21.47
CA ASP A 145 -8.77 3.09 -21.38
C ASP A 145 -7.80 3.59 -20.30
N VAL A 146 -7.12 4.71 -20.59
CA VAL A 146 -6.19 5.33 -19.65
C VAL A 146 -6.75 6.66 -19.20
N LEU A 147 -6.90 6.81 -17.88
CA LEU A 147 -7.27 8.07 -17.24
C LEU A 147 -6.03 8.63 -16.54
N ASP A 148 -5.39 9.63 -17.15
CA ASP A 148 -4.20 10.25 -16.58
C ASP A 148 -4.61 11.48 -15.78
N GLU A 149 -4.62 11.33 -14.46
CA GLU A 149 -5.02 12.40 -13.55
C GLU A 149 -3.96 13.51 -13.43
N ASN A 150 -2.74 13.27 -13.91
CA ASN A 150 -1.68 14.29 -13.90
C ASN A 150 -1.94 15.42 -14.90
N ILE A 151 -2.78 15.17 -15.91
CA ILE A 151 -3.11 16.17 -16.93
C ILE A 151 -3.93 17.32 -16.31
N PHE A 152 -4.70 17.02 -15.29
CA PHE A 152 -5.64 17.96 -14.67
C PHE A 152 -5.14 18.52 -13.34
N GLY A 153 -3.98 18.07 -12.89
CA GLY A 153 -3.41 18.49 -11.62
C GLY A 153 -2.05 19.09 -11.80
#